data_f68f72d1afdfcbca56bc16ff732f6fc2
#
_entry.id   f68f72d1afdfcbca56bc16ff732f6fc2
#
_cell.length_a   1.000
_cell.length_b   1.000
_cell.length_c   1.000
_cell.angle_alpha   90.00
_cell.angle_beta   90.00
_cell.angle_gamma   90.00
#
_symmetry.space_group_name_H-M   'P 1'
#
loop_
_entity.id
_entity.type
_entity.pdbx_description
1 polymer ?
#
loop_
_entity_poly.entity_id
_entity_poly.type
_entity_poly.pdbx_seq_one_letter_code
_entity_poly.pdbx_strand_id
1 'polypeptide(L)'
;MARLAEDMGFDSLWVVDHLLYRLEGEDQPRGVWECWSFLSALAAITERVELGTLVLAMGWRNPALLAKMADTVDEISGGRLILGMGSGYHRLEYEAFGFPFDYKVSRFEEAIHIVCGLLRDGQIDYTGTYHSARDCELKPRGPR
;
A
#
# COMPACT_ATOMS: atom_id res chain seq x y z
N MET A 1 17.39 -3.32 12.58
CA MET A 1 17.88 -2.65 11.34
C MET A 1 17.22 -1.29 11.10
N ALA A 2 15.91 -1.13 11.14
CA ALA A 2 15.26 0.17 10.87
C ALA A 2 15.72 1.29 11.83
N ARG A 3 15.74 1.04 13.14
CA ARG A 3 16.28 2.00 14.11
C ARG A 3 17.77 2.33 13.85
N LEU A 4 18.57 1.34 13.49
CA LEU A 4 19.98 1.57 13.14
C LEU A 4 20.11 2.49 11.91
N ALA A 5 19.29 2.29 10.88
CA ALA A 5 19.28 3.18 9.70
C ALA A 5 18.89 4.60 10.11
N GLU A 6 17.87 4.75 10.96
CA GLU A 6 17.45 6.03 11.52
C GLU A 6 18.57 6.72 12.31
N ASP A 7 19.26 5.96 13.18
CA ASP A 7 20.40 6.45 13.98
C ASP A 7 21.60 6.85 13.10
N MET A 8 21.78 6.18 11.96
CA MET A 8 22.82 6.50 10.98
C MET A 8 22.48 7.69 10.08
N GLY A 9 21.29 8.30 10.21
CA GLY A 9 20.91 9.50 9.51
C GLY A 9 20.22 9.29 8.16
N PHE A 10 19.70 8.10 7.86
CA PHE A 10 18.85 7.92 6.68
C PHE A 10 17.59 8.76 6.79
N ASP A 11 17.13 9.33 5.68
CA ASP A 11 15.92 10.18 5.62
C ASP A 11 14.65 9.37 5.45
N SER A 12 14.70 8.24 4.72
CA SER A 12 13.54 7.41 4.41
C SER A 12 13.88 5.93 4.33
N LEU A 13 12.88 5.08 4.59
CA LEU A 13 12.92 3.63 4.41
C LEU A 13 11.79 3.21 3.46
N TRP A 14 12.11 2.34 2.51
CA TRP A 14 11.17 1.90 1.49
C TRP A 14 10.95 0.40 1.54
N VAL A 15 9.70 -0.03 1.48
CA VAL A 15 9.30 -1.43 1.51
C VAL A 15 8.73 -1.83 0.17
N VAL A 16 9.23 -2.94 -0.39
CA VAL A 16 8.69 -3.53 -1.61
C VAL A 16 7.39 -4.27 -1.32
N ASP A 17 6.50 -4.32 -2.30
CA ASP A 17 5.22 -5.02 -2.19
C ASP A 17 5.21 -6.23 -3.11
N HIS A 18 5.62 -7.36 -2.56
CA HIS A 18 5.55 -8.67 -3.16
C HIS A 18 4.99 -9.68 -2.14
N LEU A 19 4.33 -10.71 -2.63
CA LEU A 19 3.86 -11.85 -1.83
C LEU A 19 4.79 -13.04 -2.01
N LEU A 20 5.25 -13.22 -3.24
CA LEU A 20 6.33 -14.12 -3.65
C LEU A 20 6.85 -13.65 -5.01
N TYR A 21 8.09 -13.96 -5.33
CA TYR A 21 8.62 -13.67 -6.65
C TYR A 21 9.61 -14.75 -7.09
N ARG A 22 9.79 -14.87 -8.41
CA ARG A 22 10.76 -15.78 -9.02
C ARG A 22 11.63 -14.97 -9.97
N LEU A 23 12.94 -15.03 -9.78
CA LEU A 23 13.88 -14.50 -10.74
C LEU A 23 14.08 -15.48 -11.89
N GLU A 24 14.49 -14.95 -13.04
CA GLU A 24 14.82 -15.78 -14.21
C GLU A 24 15.93 -16.77 -13.85
N GLY A 25 15.73 -18.06 -14.16
CA GLY A 25 16.66 -19.14 -13.84
C GLY A 25 16.52 -19.74 -12.44
N GLU A 26 15.59 -19.28 -11.61
CA GLU A 26 15.30 -19.90 -10.32
C GLU A 26 14.23 -20.99 -10.43
N ASP A 27 14.48 -22.16 -9.81
CA ASP A 27 13.53 -23.28 -9.79
C ASP A 27 12.35 -23.02 -8.86
N GLN A 28 12.57 -22.31 -7.76
CA GLN A 28 11.57 -22.06 -6.72
C GLN A 28 11.33 -20.56 -6.51
N PRO A 29 10.08 -20.16 -6.25
CA PRO A 29 9.80 -18.79 -5.88
C PRO A 29 10.34 -18.46 -4.48
N ARG A 30 10.74 -17.23 -4.28
CA ARG A 30 11.11 -16.65 -2.98
C ARG A 30 9.91 -15.97 -2.36
N GLY A 31 9.75 -16.09 -1.04
CA GLY A 31 8.78 -15.33 -0.27
C GLY A 31 9.39 -14.03 0.26
N VAL A 32 8.53 -13.06 0.49
CA VAL A 32 8.84 -11.82 1.22
C VAL A 32 7.78 -11.61 2.31
N TRP A 33 8.12 -10.83 3.34
CA TRP A 33 7.13 -10.45 4.34
C TRP A 33 6.11 -9.49 3.72
N GLU A 34 4.85 -9.63 4.07
CA GLU A 34 3.77 -8.79 3.55
C GLU A 34 4.05 -7.31 3.89
N CYS A 35 4.03 -6.50 2.84
CA CYS A 35 4.50 -5.11 2.85
C CYS A 35 3.83 -4.26 3.91
N TRP A 36 2.48 -4.28 3.97
CA TRP A 36 1.72 -3.39 4.83
C TRP A 36 1.87 -3.72 6.32
N SER A 37 1.87 -5.02 6.65
CA SER A 37 2.12 -5.49 8.01
C SER A 37 3.51 -5.08 8.49
N PHE A 38 4.51 -5.23 7.62
CA PHE A 38 5.88 -4.85 7.92
C PHE A 38 6.03 -3.33 8.08
N LEU A 39 5.45 -2.54 7.16
CA LEU A 39 5.47 -1.08 7.22
C LEU A 39 4.80 -0.54 8.49
N SER A 40 3.67 -1.13 8.90
CA SER A 40 2.97 -0.77 10.14
C SER A 40 3.85 -0.99 11.38
N ALA A 41 4.61 -2.10 11.41
CA ALA A 41 5.56 -2.35 12.48
C ALA A 41 6.72 -1.34 12.48
N LEU A 42 7.22 -0.95 11.30
CA LEU A 42 8.24 0.10 11.18
C LEU A 42 7.71 1.45 11.67
N ALA A 43 6.48 1.81 11.35
CA ALA A 43 5.84 3.05 11.81
C ALA A 43 5.81 3.17 13.34
N ALA A 44 5.57 2.04 14.03
CA ALA A 44 5.49 2.00 15.49
C ALA A 44 6.86 2.02 16.21
N ILE A 45 7.95 1.67 15.51
CA ILE A 45 9.28 1.53 16.15
C ILE A 45 10.29 2.59 15.71
N THR A 46 9.97 3.43 14.74
CA THR A 46 10.81 4.54 14.25
C THR A 46 10.16 5.87 14.62
N GLU A 47 10.96 6.94 14.70
CA GLU A 47 10.50 8.26 15.18
C GLU A 47 10.67 9.37 14.15
N ARG A 48 11.64 9.24 13.22
CA ARG A 48 12.05 10.33 12.33
C ARG A 48 11.96 9.98 10.84
N VAL A 49 12.42 8.78 10.45
CA VAL A 49 12.49 8.42 9.02
C VAL A 49 11.12 8.36 8.37
N GLU A 50 11.03 8.87 7.16
CA GLU A 50 9.86 8.67 6.31
C GLU A 50 9.73 7.20 5.91
N LEU A 51 8.53 6.72 5.78
CA LEU A 51 8.21 5.32 5.52
C LEU A 51 7.41 5.19 4.24
N GLY A 52 8.02 4.61 3.22
CA GLY A 52 7.43 4.51 1.89
C GLY A 52 7.17 3.08 1.42
N THR A 53 6.18 2.95 0.54
CA THR A 53 5.97 1.74 -0.24
C THR A 53 6.48 1.95 -1.66
N LEU A 54 7.27 1.00 -2.20
CA LEU A 54 7.86 1.12 -3.53
C LEU A 54 7.65 -0.18 -4.33
N VAL A 55 6.47 -0.33 -4.90
CA VAL A 55 5.21 0.38 -4.73
C VAL A 55 4.10 -0.64 -4.44
N LEU A 56 3.02 -0.23 -3.77
CA LEU A 56 1.86 -1.12 -3.51
C LEU A 56 1.18 -1.55 -4.81
N ALA A 57 0.97 -2.85 -4.96
CA ALA A 57 0.19 -3.40 -6.05
C ALA A 57 -1.32 -3.28 -5.75
N MET A 58 -1.97 -2.32 -6.36
CA MET A 58 -3.38 -2.00 -6.10
C MET A 58 -4.34 -3.15 -6.47
N GLY A 59 -3.94 -4.03 -7.39
CA GLY A 59 -4.76 -5.18 -7.79
C GLY A 59 -5.01 -6.21 -6.68
N TRP A 60 -4.29 -6.14 -5.56
CA TRP A 60 -4.41 -7.06 -4.42
C TRP A 60 -5.27 -6.50 -3.28
N ARG A 61 -5.71 -5.26 -3.36
CA ARG A 61 -6.32 -4.56 -2.24
C ARG A 61 -7.64 -3.89 -2.62
N ASN A 62 -8.56 -3.87 -1.67
CA ASN A 62 -9.71 -2.98 -1.78
C ASN A 62 -9.23 -1.53 -1.59
N PRO A 63 -9.51 -0.60 -2.51
CA PRO A 63 -8.99 0.76 -2.44
C PRO A 63 -9.50 1.57 -1.25
N ALA A 64 -10.76 1.41 -0.88
CA ALA A 64 -11.31 2.11 0.28
C ALA A 64 -10.69 1.62 1.60
N LEU A 65 -10.48 0.30 1.71
CA LEU A 65 -9.77 -0.28 2.84
C LEU A 65 -8.31 0.19 2.90
N LEU A 66 -7.63 0.26 1.75
CA LEU A 66 -6.26 0.79 1.70
C LEU A 66 -6.18 2.24 2.17
N ALA A 67 -7.11 3.10 1.75
CA ALA A 67 -7.17 4.47 2.24
C ALA A 67 -7.32 4.53 3.77
N LYS A 68 -8.16 3.65 4.34
CA LYS A 68 -8.33 3.53 5.79
C LYS A 68 -7.06 3.06 6.50
N MET A 69 -6.39 2.07 5.92
CA MET A 69 -5.11 1.56 6.43
C MET A 69 -4.02 2.62 6.36
N ALA A 70 -3.95 3.38 5.25
CA ALA A 70 -2.98 4.45 5.06
C ALA A 70 -3.17 5.58 6.09
N ASP A 71 -4.40 6.05 6.27
CA ASP A 71 -4.73 7.05 7.28
C ASP A 71 -4.33 6.59 8.69
N THR A 72 -4.54 5.30 8.99
CA THR A 72 -4.15 4.71 10.28
C THR A 72 -2.64 4.63 10.47
N VAL A 73 -1.88 4.20 9.46
CA VAL A 73 -0.42 4.11 9.56
C VAL A 73 0.22 5.50 9.57
N ASP A 74 -0.37 6.45 8.85
CA ASP A 74 0.07 7.85 8.91
C ASP A 74 -0.08 8.43 10.32
N GLU A 75 -1.19 8.19 10.98
CA GLU A 75 -1.40 8.57 12.39
C GLU A 75 -0.40 7.88 13.32
N ILE A 76 -0.20 6.56 13.20
CA ILE A 76 0.78 5.80 14.01
C ILE A 76 2.19 6.36 13.84
N SER A 77 2.55 6.74 12.62
CA SER A 77 3.88 7.26 12.29
C SER A 77 4.06 8.74 12.62
N GLY A 78 2.99 9.48 12.95
CA GLY A 78 3.04 10.92 13.14
C GLY A 78 3.24 11.69 11.82
N GLY A 79 2.59 11.26 10.73
CA GLY A 79 2.61 11.94 9.43
C GLY A 79 3.81 11.62 8.55
N ARG A 80 4.47 10.47 8.74
CA ARG A 80 5.69 10.07 8.00
C ARG A 80 5.44 9.08 6.86
N LEU A 81 4.18 8.75 6.54
CA LEU A 81 3.85 7.81 5.49
C LEU A 81 3.99 8.42 4.10
N ILE A 82 4.68 7.71 3.20
CA ILE A 82 4.69 7.98 1.76
C ILE A 82 4.00 6.81 1.05
N LEU A 83 2.82 7.04 0.50
CA LEU A 83 2.01 6.01 -0.15
C LEU A 83 2.36 5.92 -1.64
N GLY A 84 3.33 5.08 -1.99
CA GLY A 84 3.63 4.74 -3.38
C GLY A 84 2.73 3.63 -3.90
N MET A 85 2.03 3.84 -5.02
CA MET A 85 1.06 2.92 -5.58
C MET A 85 1.32 2.60 -7.05
N GLY A 86 1.01 1.39 -7.48
CA GLY A 86 1.13 0.95 -8.85
C GLY A 86 0.10 -0.12 -9.22
N SER A 87 -0.01 -0.41 -10.51
CA SER A 87 -0.98 -1.42 -11.01
C SER A 87 -0.58 -2.87 -10.72
N GLY A 88 0.67 -3.11 -10.28
CA GLY A 88 1.23 -4.44 -10.19
C GLY A 88 1.64 -5.00 -11.56
N TYR A 89 2.57 -5.96 -11.59
CA TYR A 89 3.07 -6.53 -12.86
C TYR A 89 3.33 -8.03 -12.81
N HIS A 90 3.59 -8.61 -11.65
CA HIS A 90 4.08 -9.99 -11.51
C HIS A 90 2.94 -11.00 -11.51
N ARG A 91 2.60 -11.53 -12.68
CA ARG A 91 1.46 -12.44 -12.91
C ARG A 91 1.42 -13.62 -11.93
N LEU A 92 2.59 -14.19 -11.59
CA LEU A 92 2.68 -15.34 -10.68
C LEU A 92 1.99 -15.09 -9.33
N GLU A 93 2.13 -13.89 -8.77
CA GLU A 93 1.52 -13.51 -7.49
C GLU A 93 0.00 -13.41 -7.60
N TYR A 94 -0.50 -12.82 -8.69
CA TYR A 94 -1.93 -12.71 -8.94
C TYR A 94 -2.59 -14.09 -9.06
N GLU A 95 -1.98 -14.99 -9.83
CA GLU A 95 -2.49 -16.36 -10.01
C GLU A 95 -2.40 -17.18 -8.73
N ALA A 96 -1.29 -17.12 -8.01
CA ALA A 96 -1.08 -17.88 -6.79
C ALA A 96 -2.02 -17.46 -5.65
N PHE A 97 -2.36 -16.18 -5.55
CA PHE A 97 -3.22 -15.64 -4.49
C PHE A 97 -4.67 -15.38 -4.95
N GLY A 98 -5.00 -15.72 -6.20
CA GLY A 98 -6.38 -15.63 -6.72
C GLY A 98 -6.85 -14.21 -7.02
N PHE A 99 -5.95 -13.27 -7.32
CA PHE A 99 -6.29 -11.91 -7.70
C PHE A 99 -6.51 -11.76 -9.21
N PRO A 100 -7.39 -10.87 -9.65
CA PRO A 100 -7.61 -10.61 -11.07
C PRO A 100 -6.41 -9.89 -11.69
N PHE A 101 -5.86 -10.44 -12.79
CA PHE A 101 -4.73 -9.85 -13.51
C PHE A 101 -5.14 -9.03 -14.73
N ASP A 102 -6.38 -9.17 -15.17
CA ASP A 102 -6.96 -8.46 -16.30
C ASP A 102 -7.24 -6.98 -15.99
N TYR A 103 -7.21 -6.15 -17.02
CA TYR A 103 -7.52 -4.71 -16.93
C TYR A 103 -6.79 -3.94 -15.83
N LYS A 104 -5.55 -4.31 -15.55
CA LYS A 104 -4.75 -3.74 -14.43
C LYS A 104 -4.72 -2.21 -14.40
N VAL A 105 -4.55 -1.58 -15.55
CA VAL A 105 -4.49 -0.12 -15.64
C VAL A 105 -5.84 0.50 -15.28
N SER A 106 -6.94 0.03 -15.88
CA SER A 106 -8.27 0.56 -15.59
C SER A 106 -8.69 0.31 -14.13
N ARG A 107 -8.34 -0.87 -13.58
CA ARG A 107 -8.54 -1.15 -12.14
C ARG A 107 -7.73 -0.19 -11.26
N PHE A 108 -6.49 0.11 -11.66
CA PHE A 108 -5.64 1.06 -10.95
C PHE A 108 -6.18 2.49 -11.02
N GLU A 109 -6.69 2.93 -12.16
CA GLU A 109 -7.28 4.26 -12.33
C GLU A 109 -8.49 4.46 -11.41
N GLU A 110 -9.39 3.48 -11.33
CA GLU A 110 -10.51 3.53 -10.39
C GLU A 110 -10.04 3.48 -8.92
N ALA A 111 -9.07 2.61 -8.63
CA ALA A 111 -8.54 2.47 -7.28
C ALA A 111 -7.85 3.74 -6.78
N ILE A 112 -7.01 4.38 -7.60
CA ILE A 112 -6.32 5.62 -7.21
C ILE A 112 -7.32 6.77 -7.02
N HIS A 113 -8.39 6.81 -7.83
CA HIS A 113 -9.46 7.79 -7.65
C HIS A 113 -10.12 7.66 -6.27
N ILE A 114 -10.47 6.44 -5.86
CA ILE A 114 -11.06 6.17 -4.54
C ILE A 114 -10.09 6.52 -3.41
N VAL A 115 -8.84 6.04 -3.49
CA VAL A 115 -7.83 6.30 -2.46
C VAL A 115 -7.57 7.79 -2.29
N CYS A 116 -7.32 8.50 -3.40
CA CYS A 116 -7.04 9.94 -3.35
C CYS A 116 -8.24 10.75 -2.85
N GLY A 117 -9.47 10.38 -3.27
CA GLY A 117 -10.69 11.02 -2.78
C GLY A 117 -10.83 10.86 -1.27
N LEU A 118 -10.73 9.64 -0.75
CA LEU A 118 -10.82 9.38 0.69
C LEU A 118 -9.73 10.07 1.48
N LEU A 119 -8.47 9.98 1.03
CA LEU A 119 -7.36 10.60 1.75
C LEU A 119 -7.44 12.12 1.73
N ARG A 120 -7.86 12.75 0.62
CA ARG A 120 -7.97 14.21 0.53
C ARG A 120 -9.20 14.75 1.24
N ASP A 121 -10.38 14.20 0.94
CA ASP A 121 -11.67 14.76 1.32
C ASP A 121 -12.30 14.07 2.55
N GLY A 122 -11.77 12.89 2.95
CA GLY A 122 -12.26 12.08 4.06
C GLY A 122 -13.52 11.29 3.75
N GLN A 123 -14.11 11.46 2.60
CA GLN A 123 -15.31 10.76 2.15
C GLN A 123 -15.34 10.63 0.64
N ILE A 124 -16.04 9.61 0.15
CA ILE A 124 -16.29 9.41 -1.27
C ILE A 124 -17.58 8.61 -1.50
N ASP A 125 -18.30 8.93 -2.57
CA ASP A 125 -19.34 8.09 -3.15
C ASP A 125 -18.96 7.82 -4.61
N TYR A 126 -18.55 6.56 -4.88
CA TYR A 126 -18.04 6.16 -6.18
C TYR A 126 -18.56 4.79 -6.60
N THR A 127 -18.98 4.69 -7.85
CA THR A 127 -19.36 3.42 -8.49
C THR A 127 -18.67 3.33 -9.86
N GLY A 128 -17.67 2.44 -9.96
CA GLY A 128 -16.95 2.14 -11.18
C GLY A 128 -17.29 0.77 -11.75
N THR A 129 -16.51 0.36 -12.73
CA THR A 129 -16.63 -0.97 -13.36
C THR A 129 -16.00 -2.06 -12.47
N TYR A 130 -14.89 -1.75 -11.79
CA TYR A 130 -14.10 -2.70 -11.04
C TYR A 130 -14.16 -2.48 -9.53
N HIS A 131 -14.36 -1.24 -9.11
CA HIS A 131 -14.40 -0.85 -7.71
C HIS A 131 -15.61 0.02 -7.40
N SER A 132 -16.09 -0.07 -6.15
CA SER A 132 -17.10 0.84 -5.64
C SER A 132 -16.81 1.16 -4.17
N ALA A 133 -17.14 2.39 -3.76
CA ALA A 133 -17.09 2.86 -2.38
C ALA A 133 -18.28 3.79 -2.18
N ARG A 134 -19.37 3.29 -1.59
CA ARG A 134 -20.64 4.03 -1.44
C ARG A 134 -20.74 4.61 -0.05
N ASP A 135 -21.06 5.89 0.04
CA ASP A 135 -21.19 6.63 1.31
C ASP A 135 -20.00 6.34 2.24
N CYS A 136 -18.82 6.20 1.64
CA CYS A 136 -17.63 5.75 2.37
C CYS A 136 -16.93 6.93 3.03
N GLU A 137 -16.70 6.83 4.34
CA GLU A 137 -16.03 7.85 5.14
C GLU A 137 -14.85 7.27 5.93
N LEU A 138 -13.78 8.03 6.06
CA LEU A 138 -12.67 7.73 6.97
C LEU A 138 -13.00 8.25 8.37
N LYS A 139 -13.30 7.34 9.31
CA LYS A 139 -13.57 7.64 10.73
C LYS A 139 -12.92 6.60 11.64
N PRO A 140 -12.16 7.01 12.72
CA PRO A 140 -11.70 8.38 12.93
C PRO A 140 -10.75 8.81 11.81
N ARG A 141 -10.49 10.10 11.69
CA ARG A 141 -9.52 10.67 10.79
C ARG A 141 -8.52 11.50 11.58
N GLY A 142 -7.21 11.27 11.33
CA GLY A 142 -6.16 12.04 11.96
C GLY A 142 -6.22 13.53 11.61
N PRO A 143 -5.64 14.39 12.43
CA PRO A 143 -5.46 15.81 12.09
C PRO A 143 -4.52 15.93 10.89
N ARG A 144 -4.87 16.75 9.92
CA ARG A 144 -4.07 17.09 8.73
C ARG A 144 -3.85 18.58 8.64
#